data_a52d114e80e1d5a0cb9d2be230f8c4d4
#
_entry.id   a52d114e80e1d5a0cb9d2be230f8c4d4
#
_cell.length_a   1.000
_cell.length_b   1.000
_cell.length_c   1.000
_cell.angle_alpha   90.00
_cell.angle_beta   90.00
_cell.angle_gamma   90.00
#
_symmetry.space_group_name_H-M   'P 1'
#
loop_
_entity.id
_entity.type
_entity.pdbx_description
1 polymer ?
#
loop_
_entity_poly.entity_id
_entity_poly.type
_entity_poly.pdbx_seq_one_letter_code
_entity_poly.pdbx_strand_id
1 'polypeptide(L)'
;MERRPELTIIAGPNGAGKSRLCPFYVSAKSFDGDKLMLDLRREHPDWPDRWVSGTVVSQLEKQKAEALEQHKDFAFETNFSSDMVLHMIEDFRAAGFKISLCYFGLRNEDESVSRVIHRVQTGGHDVADDVIRFNFHEGLKNTQQHLRLFDNLTFIDGNSDYGHIVALHISKSQTHKVVDNPPLWFKEQFEELFNGL
;
A
#
# COMPACT_ATOMS: atom_id res chain seq x y z
N MET A 1 1.10 -28.41 -9.32
CA MET A 1 0.26 -27.66 -8.37
C MET A 1 0.00 -26.30 -8.99
N GLU A 2 -1.25 -25.94 -9.20
CA GLU A 2 -1.59 -24.60 -9.67
C GLU A 2 -1.10 -23.54 -8.68
N ARG A 3 -0.63 -22.41 -9.21
CA ARG A 3 -0.20 -21.28 -8.40
C ARG A 3 -1.41 -20.70 -7.67
N ARG A 4 -1.35 -20.56 -6.36
CA ARG A 4 -2.38 -19.81 -5.61
C ARG A 4 -2.41 -18.35 -6.08
N PRO A 5 -3.59 -17.77 -6.32
CA PRO A 5 -3.68 -16.36 -6.62
C PRO A 5 -3.23 -15.53 -5.40
N GLU A 6 -2.86 -14.28 -5.64
CA GLU A 6 -2.25 -13.43 -4.64
C GLU A 6 -2.99 -12.09 -4.52
N LEU A 7 -3.34 -11.71 -3.30
CA LEU A 7 -3.67 -10.34 -2.96
C LEU A 7 -2.39 -9.62 -2.54
N THR A 8 -2.03 -8.55 -3.25
CA THR A 8 -0.91 -7.69 -2.86
C THR A 8 -1.41 -6.34 -2.37
N ILE A 9 -1.15 -6.05 -1.10
CA ILE A 9 -1.44 -4.76 -0.48
C ILE A 9 -0.21 -3.89 -0.61
N ILE A 10 -0.35 -2.76 -1.32
CA ILE A 10 0.71 -1.78 -1.54
C ILE A 10 0.47 -0.66 -0.53
N ALA A 11 1.18 -0.72 0.59
CA ALA A 11 0.97 0.17 1.72
C ALA A 11 2.11 1.17 1.92
N GLY A 12 1.83 2.21 2.69
CA GLY A 12 2.80 3.23 3.09
C GLY A 12 2.20 4.63 3.06
N PRO A 13 2.87 5.61 3.68
CA PRO A 13 2.34 6.96 3.83
C PRO A 13 2.14 7.69 2.49
N ASN A 14 1.41 8.79 2.53
CA ASN A 14 1.29 9.69 1.40
C ASN A 14 2.70 10.17 0.96
N GLY A 15 2.94 10.27 -0.34
CA GLY A 15 4.25 10.69 -0.86
C GLY A 15 5.36 9.63 -0.83
N ALA A 16 5.12 8.40 -0.34
CA ALA A 16 6.13 7.34 -0.29
C ALA A 16 6.51 6.76 -1.67
N GLY A 17 5.86 7.19 -2.75
CA GLY A 17 6.18 6.75 -4.10
C GLY A 17 5.53 5.43 -4.51
N LYS A 18 4.49 4.98 -3.81
CA LYS A 18 3.75 3.74 -4.10
C LYS A 18 3.45 3.60 -5.59
N SER A 19 2.64 4.48 -6.16
CA SER A 19 2.21 4.40 -7.57
C SER A 19 3.36 4.49 -8.59
N ARG A 20 4.46 5.17 -8.22
CA ARG A 20 5.65 5.28 -9.08
C ARG A 20 6.50 4.02 -9.07
N LEU A 21 6.66 3.41 -7.90
CA LEU A 21 7.63 2.33 -7.69
C LEU A 21 7.00 0.94 -7.71
N CYS A 22 5.72 0.80 -7.37
CA CYS A 22 5.07 -0.51 -7.31
C CYS A 22 5.19 -1.35 -8.59
N PRO A 23 5.20 -0.79 -9.83
CA PRO A 23 5.37 -1.61 -11.03
C PRO A 23 6.69 -2.40 -11.08
N PHE A 24 7.70 -2.02 -10.30
CA PHE A 24 8.96 -2.76 -10.21
C PHE A 24 8.89 -3.97 -9.27
N TYR A 25 7.88 -4.02 -8.40
CA TYR A 25 7.77 -5.02 -7.32
C TYR A 25 6.50 -5.86 -7.40
N VAL A 26 5.46 -5.35 -8.06
CA VAL A 26 4.14 -5.98 -8.12
C VAL A 26 3.77 -6.21 -9.58
N SER A 27 3.55 -7.47 -9.95
CA SER A 27 3.22 -7.83 -11.34
C SER A 27 1.77 -7.53 -11.71
N ALA A 28 0.86 -7.58 -10.74
CA ALA A 28 -0.54 -7.25 -10.95
C ALA A 28 -0.73 -5.73 -11.09
N LYS A 29 -1.62 -5.31 -12.00
CA LYS A 29 -2.01 -3.90 -12.06
C LYS A 29 -2.71 -3.53 -10.76
N SER A 30 -2.18 -2.52 -10.05
CA SER A 30 -2.77 -2.05 -8.81
C SER A 30 -4.01 -1.17 -9.05
N PHE A 31 -5.01 -1.31 -8.19
CA PHE A 31 -6.06 -0.32 -8.03
C PHE A 31 -5.50 0.86 -7.22
N ASP A 32 -5.51 2.04 -7.79
CA ASP A 32 -5.09 3.30 -7.15
C ASP A 32 -6.32 4.21 -7.03
N GLY A 33 -6.89 4.27 -5.83
CA GLY A 33 -8.09 5.06 -5.55
C GLY A 33 -7.85 6.57 -5.65
N ASP A 34 -6.68 7.05 -5.23
CA ASP A 34 -6.31 8.47 -5.29
C ASP A 34 -6.21 8.94 -6.75
N LYS A 35 -5.57 8.12 -7.59
CA LYS A 35 -5.48 8.39 -9.03
C LYS A 35 -6.86 8.39 -9.69
N LEU A 36 -7.68 7.38 -9.41
CA LEU A 36 -9.04 7.30 -9.96
C LEU A 36 -9.87 8.51 -9.52
N MET A 37 -9.78 8.93 -8.25
CA MET A 37 -10.45 10.12 -7.77
C MET A 37 -10.04 11.38 -8.54
N LEU A 38 -8.73 11.55 -8.78
CA LEU A 38 -8.21 12.68 -9.55
C LEU A 38 -8.71 12.68 -11.00
N ASP A 39 -8.71 11.52 -11.65
CA ASP A 39 -9.17 11.37 -13.03
C ASP A 39 -10.68 11.68 -13.11
N LEU A 40 -11.49 11.16 -12.19
CA LEU A 40 -12.93 11.45 -12.13
C LEU A 40 -13.24 12.94 -11.91
N ARG A 41 -12.47 13.64 -11.06
CA ARG A 41 -12.62 15.09 -10.83
C ARG A 41 -12.27 15.92 -12.08
N ARG A 42 -11.32 15.45 -12.88
CA ARG A 42 -10.97 16.09 -14.16
C ARG A 42 -12.02 15.86 -15.24
N GLU A 43 -12.54 14.65 -15.31
CA GLU A 43 -13.58 14.28 -16.29
C GLU A 43 -14.96 14.86 -15.93
N HIS A 44 -15.24 14.99 -14.64
CA HIS A 44 -16.52 15.42 -14.09
C HIS A 44 -16.35 16.52 -13.02
N PRO A 45 -15.92 17.73 -13.40
CA PRO A 45 -15.63 18.81 -12.45
C PRO A 45 -16.86 19.24 -11.62
N ASP A 46 -18.08 19.03 -12.13
CA ASP A 46 -19.35 19.38 -11.50
C ASP A 46 -19.90 18.29 -10.56
N TRP A 47 -19.25 17.12 -10.48
CA TRP A 47 -19.72 16.07 -9.59
C TRP A 47 -19.50 16.43 -8.13
N PRO A 48 -20.52 16.22 -7.26
CA PRO A 48 -20.34 16.30 -5.82
C PRO A 48 -19.31 15.29 -5.32
N ASP A 49 -18.54 15.63 -4.29
CA ASP A 49 -17.51 14.75 -3.71
C ASP A 49 -18.03 13.36 -3.36
N ARG A 50 -19.28 13.26 -2.87
CA ARG A 50 -19.92 11.98 -2.57
C ARG A 50 -20.08 11.06 -3.79
N TRP A 51 -20.25 11.62 -5.00
CA TRP A 51 -20.37 10.83 -6.21
C TRP A 51 -19.00 10.33 -6.66
N VAL A 52 -18.00 11.18 -6.59
CA VAL A 52 -16.61 10.81 -6.89
C VAL A 52 -16.16 9.69 -5.95
N SER A 53 -16.30 9.88 -4.63
CA SER A 53 -15.92 8.88 -3.62
C SER A 53 -16.73 7.59 -3.77
N GLY A 54 -18.04 7.69 -3.98
CA GLY A 54 -18.90 6.51 -4.20
C GLY A 54 -18.52 5.73 -5.45
N THR A 55 -18.11 6.39 -6.52
CA THR A 55 -17.62 5.74 -7.75
C THR A 55 -16.30 5.02 -7.50
N VAL A 56 -15.36 5.64 -6.75
CA VAL A 56 -14.09 4.99 -6.39
C VAL A 56 -14.33 3.71 -5.58
N VAL A 57 -15.19 3.77 -4.56
CA VAL A 57 -15.54 2.60 -3.75
C VAL A 57 -16.22 1.52 -4.60
N SER A 58 -17.18 1.90 -5.45
CA SER A 58 -17.88 0.96 -6.35
C SER A 58 -16.92 0.27 -7.31
N GLN A 59 -15.92 0.98 -7.86
CA GLN A 59 -14.92 0.39 -8.74
C GLN A 59 -13.97 -0.55 -8.00
N LEU A 60 -13.58 -0.22 -6.78
CA LEU A 60 -12.79 -1.11 -5.92
C LEU A 60 -13.53 -2.43 -5.66
N GLU A 61 -14.79 -2.33 -5.20
CA GLU A 61 -15.61 -3.51 -4.90
C GLU A 61 -15.88 -4.36 -6.16
N LYS A 62 -16.09 -3.73 -7.31
CA LYS A 62 -16.22 -4.44 -8.58
C LYS A 62 -14.98 -5.23 -8.94
N GLN A 63 -13.79 -4.60 -8.91
CA GLN A 63 -12.53 -5.27 -9.24
C GLN A 63 -12.19 -6.36 -8.22
N LYS A 64 -12.46 -6.13 -6.93
CA LYS A 64 -12.36 -7.13 -5.87
C LYS A 64 -13.22 -8.37 -6.19
N ALA A 65 -14.51 -8.16 -6.49
CA ALA A 65 -15.44 -9.26 -6.82
C ALA A 65 -14.98 -10.05 -8.05
N GLU A 66 -14.55 -9.37 -9.10
CA GLU A 66 -14.00 -10.00 -10.31
C GLU A 66 -12.75 -10.83 -10.01
N ALA A 67 -11.84 -10.33 -9.16
CA ALA A 67 -10.62 -11.05 -8.77
C ALA A 67 -10.95 -12.32 -7.96
N LEU A 68 -11.88 -12.22 -7.01
CA LEU A 68 -12.34 -13.35 -6.20
C LEU A 68 -13.03 -14.42 -7.06
N GLU A 69 -13.96 -14.04 -7.93
CA GLU A 69 -14.70 -14.94 -8.81
C GLU A 69 -13.78 -15.66 -9.81
N GLN A 70 -12.83 -14.94 -10.40
CA GLN A 70 -11.94 -15.46 -11.43
C GLN A 70 -10.64 -16.05 -10.88
N HIS A 71 -10.44 -16.05 -9.55
CA HIS A 71 -9.21 -16.51 -8.90
C HIS A 71 -7.95 -15.86 -9.51
N LYS A 72 -8.01 -14.53 -9.75
CA LYS A 72 -6.91 -13.75 -10.32
C LYS A 72 -6.19 -12.93 -9.26
N ASP A 73 -4.90 -12.71 -9.50
CA ASP A 73 -4.12 -11.78 -8.68
C ASP A 73 -4.80 -10.42 -8.63
N PHE A 74 -4.81 -9.83 -7.45
CA PHE A 74 -5.33 -8.49 -7.21
C PHE A 74 -4.31 -7.66 -6.41
N ALA A 75 -4.19 -6.39 -6.75
CA ALA A 75 -3.35 -5.47 -6.01
C ALA A 75 -4.07 -4.14 -5.81
N PHE A 76 -3.89 -3.49 -4.67
CA PHE A 76 -4.41 -2.15 -4.43
C PHE A 76 -3.48 -1.31 -3.55
N GLU A 77 -3.53 0.00 -3.78
CA GLU A 77 -2.76 0.98 -3.03
C GLU A 77 -3.57 1.54 -1.85
N THR A 78 -2.90 1.69 -0.71
CA THR A 78 -3.52 2.19 0.51
C THR A 78 -2.50 2.89 1.40
N ASN A 79 -2.96 3.74 2.32
CA ASN A 79 -2.14 4.20 3.44
C ASN A 79 -2.21 3.23 4.62
N PHE A 80 -3.11 2.26 4.59
CA PHE A 80 -3.41 1.29 5.65
C PHE A 80 -3.87 1.97 6.96
N SER A 81 -4.54 3.11 6.84
CA SER A 81 -5.03 3.90 7.97
C SER A 81 -6.46 3.56 8.40
N SER A 82 -7.06 2.48 7.85
CA SER A 82 -8.42 2.05 8.18
C SER A 82 -8.56 0.52 8.18
N ASP A 83 -9.61 0.03 8.86
CA ASP A 83 -9.93 -1.40 8.98
C ASP A 83 -10.39 -2.05 7.65
N MET A 84 -10.70 -1.24 6.63
CA MET A 84 -11.06 -1.75 5.30
C MET A 84 -10.04 -2.75 4.76
N VAL A 85 -8.76 -2.52 5.02
CA VAL A 85 -7.67 -3.41 4.58
C VAL A 85 -7.78 -4.78 5.26
N LEU A 86 -8.17 -4.81 6.54
CA LEU A 86 -8.33 -6.07 7.30
C LEU A 86 -9.49 -6.90 6.74
N HIS A 87 -10.62 -6.28 6.42
CA HIS A 87 -11.74 -6.97 5.76
C HIS A 87 -11.35 -7.50 4.38
N MET A 88 -10.56 -6.73 3.61
CA MET A 88 -10.02 -7.23 2.34
C MET A 88 -9.16 -8.47 2.55
N ILE A 89 -8.26 -8.47 3.53
CA ILE A 89 -7.41 -9.63 3.86
C ILE A 89 -8.27 -10.84 4.22
N GLU A 90 -9.29 -10.67 5.05
CA GLU A 90 -10.20 -11.74 5.47
C GLU A 90 -10.92 -12.39 4.29
N ASP A 91 -11.52 -11.58 3.41
CA ASP A 91 -12.25 -12.05 2.23
C ASP A 91 -11.36 -12.84 1.27
N PHE A 92 -10.19 -12.30 0.93
CA PHE A 92 -9.26 -12.96 0.02
C PHE A 92 -8.62 -14.22 0.64
N ARG A 93 -8.35 -14.20 1.94
CA ARG A 93 -7.83 -15.37 2.64
C ARG A 93 -8.87 -16.48 2.69
N ALA A 94 -10.13 -16.17 2.98
CA ALA A 94 -11.23 -17.13 2.95
C ALA A 94 -11.42 -17.77 1.57
N ALA A 95 -11.14 -17.02 0.49
CA ALA A 95 -11.14 -17.50 -0.88
C ALA A 95 -9.84 -18.25 -1.28
N GLY A 96 -8.91 -18.46 -0.35
CA GLY A 96 -7.70 -19.25 -0.58
C GLY A 96 -6.53 -18.49 -1.21
N PHE A 97 -6.59 -17.16 -1.28
CA PHE A 97 -5.48 -16.34 -1.79
C PHE A 97 -4.29 -16.32 -0.83
N LYS A 98 -3.12 -16.12 -1.39
CA LYS A 98 -1.92 -15.71 -0.68
C LYS A 98 -2.01 -14.21 -0.42
N ILE A 99 -1.59 -13.76 0.76
CA ILE A 99 -1.65 -12.36 1.16
C ILE A 99 -0.23 -11.80 1.26
N SER A 100 0.05 -10.75 0.50
CA SER A 100 1.36 -10.11 0.48
C SER A 100 1.26 -8.63 0.78
N LEU A 101 2.23 -8.12 1.51
CA LEU A 101 2.42 -6.70 1.78
C LEU A 101 3.67 -6.19 1.07
N CYS A 102 3.53 -5.09 0.34
CA CYS A 102 4.61 -4.28 -0.20
C CYS A 102 4.54 -2.91 0.49
N TYR A 103 5.38 -2.69 1.49
CA TYR A 103 5.36 -1.47 2.30
C TYR A 103 6.45 -0.49 1.86
N PHE A 104 6.06 0.72 1.53
CA PHE A 104 6.95 1.82 1.17
C PHE A 104 7.12 2.75 2.36
N GLY A 105 8.31 2.77 2.96
CA GLY A 105 8.59 3.58 4.14
C GLY A 105 9.16 4.94 3.81
N LEU A 106 8.88 5.90 4.69
CA LEU A 106 9.49 7.22 4.73
C LEU A 106 10.12 7.46 6.11
N ARG A 107 11.03 8.41 6.19
CA ARG A 107 11.75 8.74 7.43
C ARG A 107 10.82 9.22 8.54
N ASN A 108 9.93 10.15 8.20
CA ASN A 108 8.98 10.75 9.14
C ASN A 108 7.79 11.40 8.41
N GLU A 109 6.83 11.89 9.18
CA GLU A 109 5.62 12.54 8.68
C GLU A 109 5.90 13.86 7.95
N ASP A 110 6.90 14.63 8.36
CA ASP A 110 7.23 15.90 7.70
C ASP A 110 7.78 15.69 6.29
N GLU A 111 8.49 14.60 6.08
CA GLU A 111 8.89 14.17 4.74
C GLU A 111 7.68 13.81 3.89
N SER A 112 6.70 13.10 4.47
CA SER A 112 5.43 12.77 3.80
C SER A 112 4.72 14.04 3.33
N VAL A 113 4.55 15.02 4.22
CA VAL A 113 3.95 16.34 3.93
C VAL A 113 4.73 17.06 2.83
N SER A 114 6.03 17.19 2.96
CA SER A 114 6.90 17.89 1.99
C SER A 114 6.75 17.29 0.58
N ARG A 115 6.68 15.97 0.46
CA ARG A 115 6.52 15.27 -0.82
C ARG A 115 5.15 15.46 -1.43
N VAL A 116 4.10 15.51 -0.62
CA VAL A 116 2.75 15.83 -1.10
C VAL A 116 2.71 17.26 -1.62
N ILE A 117 3.25 18.24 -0.89
CA ILE A 117 3.35 19.63 -1.35
C ILE A 117 4.07 19.72 -2.71
N HIS A 118 5.22 19.07 -2.86
CA HIS A 118 5.95 19.04 -4.13
C HIS A 118 5.13 18.41 -5.25
N ARG A 119 4.42 17.30 -4.96
CA ARG A 119 3.54 16.64 -5.92
C ARG A 119 2.40 17.54 -6.40
N VAL A 120 1.80 18.32 -5.50
CA VAL A 120 0.73 19.28 -5.83
C VAL A 120 1.24 20.36 -6.78
N GLN A 121 2.45 20.89 -6.54
CA GLN A 121 3.08 21.86 -7.43
C GLN A 121 3.30 21.35 -8.87
N THR A 122 3.37 20.03 -9.04
CA THR A 122 3.50 19.36 -10.33
C THR A 122 2.17 18.81 -10.89
N GLY A 123 1.03 19.24 -10.33
CA GLY A 123 -0.31 18.89 -10.81
C GLY A 123 -0.89 17.59 -10.25
N GLY A 124 -0.31 17.06 -9.16
CA GLY A 124 -0.81 15.87 -8.47
C GLY A 124 -1.94 16.19 -7.48
N HIS A 125 -2.48 15.12 -6.90
CA HIS A 125 -3.57 15.18 -5.92
C HIS A 125 -3.11 15.83 -4.62
N ASP A 126 -3.92 16.79 -4.13
CA ASP A 126 -3.74 17.43 -2.83
C ASP A 126 -4.37 16.60 -1.71
N VAL A 127 -3.72 16.60 -0.55
CA VAL A 127 -4.22 15.99 0.70
C VAL A 127 -3.89 16.95 1.83
N ALA A 128 -4.87 17.22 2.70
CA ALA A 128 -4.68 18.11 3.83
C ALA A 128 -3.59 17.59 4.79
N ASP A 129 -2.82 18.49 5.39
CA ASP A 129 -1.66 18.16 6.22
C ASP A 129 -2.04 17.27 7.42
N ASP A 130 -3.12 17.55 8.10
CA ASP A 130 -3.66 16.76 9.20
C ASP A 130 -4.02 15.31 8.75
N VAL A 131 -4.58 15.17 7.57
CA VAL A 131 -4.90 13.86 6.97
C VAL A 131 -3.63 13.09 6.61
N ILE A 132 -2.59 13.77 6.08
CA ILE A 132 -1.30 13.14 5.78
C ILE A 132 -0.68 12.59 7.06
N ARG A 133 -0.64 13.39 8.14
CA ARG A 133 -0.09 12.99 9.45
C ARG A 133 -0.89 11.85 10.07
N PHE A 134 -2.21 11.93 10.05
CA PHE A 134 -3.08 10.85 10.49
C PHE A 134 -2.79 9.55 9.72
N ASN A 135 -2.75 9.60 8.39
CA ASN A 135 -2.45 8.45 7.56
C ASN A 135 -1.06 7.85 7.84
N PHE A 136 -0.07 8.71 8.12
CA PHE A 136 1.28 8.28 8.47
C PHE A 136 1.26 7.44 9.74
N HIS A 137 0.68 7.98 10.82
CA HIS A 137 0.68 7.33 12.14
C HIS A 137 -0.22 6.09 12.19
N GLU A 138 -1.46 6.18 11.72
CA GLU A 138 -2.37 5.04 11.75
C GLU A 138 -1.95 3.94 10.78
N GLY A 139 -1.45 4.29 9.60
CA GLY A 139 -0.93 3.32 8.65
C GLY A 139 0.29 2.56 9.18
N LEU A 140 1.21 3.28 9.85
CA LEU A 140 2.36 2.67 10.51
C LEU A 140 1.92 1.72 11.63
N LYS A 141 1.07 2.19 12.54
CA LYS A 141 0.53 1.42 13.66
C LYS A 141 -0.19 0.15 13.18
N ASN A 142 -1.10 0.27 12.21
CA ASN A 142 -1.82 -0.86 11.65
C ASN A 142 -0.87 -1.86 10.99
N THR A 143 0.13 -1.38 10.26
CA THR A 143 1.14 -2.26 9.65
C THR A 143 1.90 -3.04 10.73
N GLN A 144 2.40 -2.36 11.76
CA GLN A 144 3.14 -3.00 12.88
C GLN A 144 2.30 -4.07 13.59
N GLN A 145 1.03 -3.78 13.88
CA GLN A 145 0.13 -4.69 14.58
C GLN A 145 -0.22 -5.95 13.79
N HIS A 146 -0.16 -5.87 12.45
CA HIS A 146 -0.71 -6.91 11.57
C HIS A 146 0.32 -7.59 10.66
N LEU A 147 1.64 -7.46 10.92
CA LEU A 147 2.68 -8.09 10.10
C LEU A 147 2.47 -9.61 9.91
N ARG A 148 1.99 -10.29 10.95
CA ARG A 148 1.75 -11.75 10.93
C ARG A 148 0.56 -12.18 10.08
N LEU A 149 -0.23 -11.23 9.58
CA LEU A 149 -1.30 -11.55 8.63
C LEU A 149 -0.79 -11.81 7.21
N PHE A 150 0.47 -11.51 6.90
CA PHE A 150 1.00 -11.60 5.55
C PHE A 150 1.86 -12.84 5.36
N ASP A 151 1.60 -13.56 4.26
CA ASP A 151 2.45 -14.67 3.83
C ASP A 151 3.79 -14.18 3.27
N ASN A 152 3.80 -12.97 2.68
CA ASN A 152 5.01 -12.29 2.21
C ASN A 152 5.02 -10.84 2.66
N LEU A 153 6.20 -10.36 2.99
CA LEU A 153 6.47 -8.97 3.35
C LEU A 153 7.63 -8.47 2.52
N THR A 154 7.48 -7.32 1.90
CA THR A 154 8.56 -6.60 1.22
C THR A 154 8.54 -5.16 1.70
N PHE A 155 9.62 -4.74 2.36
CA PHE A 155 9.81 -3.35 2.77
C PHE A 155 10.72 -2.63 1.77
N ILE A 156 10.30 -1.46 1.32
CA ILE A 156 10.96 -0.68 0.29
C ILE A 156 11.25 0.72 0.84
N ASP A 157 12.48 1.20 0.63
CA ASP A 157 12.83 2.57 0.96
C ASP A 157 12.25 3.54 -0.07
N GLY A 158 11.19 4.25 0.32
CA GLY A 158 10.57 5.30 -0.49
C GLY A 158 11.43 6.56 -0.62
N ASN A 159 12.53 6.68 0.15
CA ASN A 159 13.44 7.84 0.08
C ASN A 159 14.38 7.79 -1.12
N SER A 160 14.56 6.63 -1.73
CA SER A 160 15.42 6.51 -2.90
C SER A 160 14.64 6.72 -4.20
N ASP A 161 15.30 7.23 -5.24
CA ASP A 161 14.67 7.48 -6.54
C ASP A 161 14.20 6.21 -7.23
N TYR A 162 14.83 5.09 -6.95
CA TYR A 162 14.54 3.79 -7.58
C TYR A 162 13.84 2.82 -6.64
N GLY A 163 13.70 3.15 -5.35
CA GLY A 163 13.32 2.21 -4.30
C GLY A 163 14.39 1.14 -4.11
N HIS A 164 14.63 0.74 -2.86
CA HIS A 164 15.49 -0.39 -2.56
C HIS A 164 14.76 -1.30 -1.57
N ILE A 165 14.82 -2.61 -1.80
CA ILE A 165 14.32 -3.57 -0.83
C ILE A 165 15.19 -3.45 0.42
N VAL A 166 14.56 -3.12 1.54
CA VAL A 166 15.17 -3.02 2.86
C VAL A 166 15.10 -4.35 3.58
N ALA A 167 13.94 -4.98 3.53
CA ALA A 167 13.70 -6.27 4.17
C ALA A 167 12.69 -7.08 3.36
N LEU A 168 12.85 -8.41 3.40
CA LEU A 168 12.01 -9.37 2.70
C LEU A 168 11.74 -10.59 3.58
N HIS A 169 10.48 -10.94 3.75
CA HIS A 169 10.05 -12.20 4.36
C HIS A 169 9.12 -12.95 3.41
N ILE A 170 9.40 -14.24 3.15
CA ILE A 170 8.59 -15.14 2.34
C ILE A 170 8.38 -16.42 3.13
N SER A 171 7.20 -16.61 3.71
CA SER A 171 6.91 -17.72 4.62
C SER A 171 7.05 -19.09 3.95
N LYS A 172 6.61 -19.24 2.71
CA LYS A 172 6.65 -20.52 1.99
C LYS A 172 8.08 -21.01 1.70
N SER A 173 9.02 -20.10 1.41
CA SER A 173 10.44 -20.44 1.16
C SER A 173 11.30 -20.29 2.40
N GLN A 174 10.71 -19.87 3.53
CA GLN A 174 11.42 -19.52 4.76
C GLN A 174 12.56 -18.50 4.52
N THR A 175 12.37 -17.65 3.52
CA THR A 175 13.32 -16.58 3.21
C THR A 175 13.05 -15.40 4.14
N HIS A 176 14.06 -15.02 4.92
CA HIS A 176 14.04 -13.87 5.80
C HIS A 176 15.34 -13.09 5.64
N LYS A 177 15.27 -11.87 5.16
CA LYS A 177 16.43 -11.03 4.87
C LYS A 177 16.18 -9.59 5.26
N VAL A 178 17.18 -8.97 5.87
CA VAL A 178 17.29 -7.54 6.07
C VAL A 178 18.63 -7.11 5.47
N VAL A 179 18.71 -5.95 4.83
CA VAL A 179 19.97 -5.43 4.30
C VAL A 179 20.94 -5.09 5.46
N ASP A 180 22.24 -5.13 5.21
CA ASP A 180 23.27 -4.92 6.24
C ASP A 180 23.13 -3.56 6.96
N ASN A 181 22.70 -2.52 6.26
CA ASN A 181 22.49 -1.18 6.80
C ASN A 181 21.11 -0.66 6.46
N PRO A 182 20.04 -1.15 7.11
CA PRO A 182 18.71 -0.65 6.84
C PRO A 182 18.56 0.82 7.26
N PRO A 183 17.71 1.58 6.54
CA PRO A 183 17.46 2.97 6.87
C PRO A 183 16.86 3.12 8.27
N LEU A 184 17.09 4.29 8.89
CA LEU A 184 16.69 4.54 10.28
C LEU A 184 15.21 4.30 10.54
N TRP A 185 14.34 4.69 9.58
CA TRP A 185 12.90 4.47 9.70
C TRP A 185 12.55 2.98 9.85
N PHE A 186 13.28 2.06 9.18
CA PHE A 186 13.03 0.62 9.34
C PHE A 186 13.55 0.12 10.68
N LYS A 187 14.75 0.53 11.09
CA LYS A 187 15.34 0.15 12.38
C LYS A 187 14.43 0.51 13.55
N GLU A 188 13.95 1.74 13.56
CA GLU A 188 13.14 2.25 14.66
C GLU A 188 11.72 1.71 14.69
N GLN A 189 11.15 1.42 13.52
CA GLN A 189 9.73 1.13 13.40
C GLN A 189 9.42 -0.36 13.18
N PHE A 190 10.31 -1.12 12.55
CA PHE A 190 10.01 -2.47 12.09
C PHE A 190 11.05 -3.53 12.42
N GLU A 191 12.31 -3.21 12.63
CA GLU A 191 13.39 -4.21 12.68
C GLU A 191 13.15 -5.28 13.75
N GLU A 192 12.78 -4.88 14.96
CA GLU A 192 12.50 -5.80 16.05
C GLU A 192 11.27 -6.69 15.75
N LEU A 193 10.20 -6.08 15.25
CA LEU A 193 8.96 -6.80 14.89
C LEU A 193 9.19 -7.76 13.73
N PHE A 194 9.97 -7.34 12.74
CA PHE A 194 10.28 -8.14 11.56
C PHE A 194 11.14 -9.33 11.91
N ASN A 195 12.16 -9.17 12.76
CA ASN A 195 13.04 -10.24 13.23
C ASN A 195 12.33 -11.25 14.15
N GLY A 196 11.14 -10.91 14.65
CA GLY A 196 10.28 -11.79 15.46
C GLY A 196 9.25 -12.60 14.64
N LEU A 197 9.30 -12.51 13.30
CA LEU A 197 8.45 -13.29 12.40
C LEU A 197 9.08 -14.66 12.15
#